data_7a4ebaf3d1b4c810e277ec8b74527fea
#
_entry.id   7a4ebaf3d1b4c810e277ec8b74527fea
#
_cell.length_a   1.000
_cell.length_b   1.000
_cell.length_c   1.000
_cell.angle_alpha   90.00
_cell.angle_beta   90.00
_cell.angle_gamma   90.00
#
_symmetry.space_group_name_H-M   'P 1'
#
loop_
_entity.id
_entity.type
_entity.pdbx_description
1 polymer ?
#
loop_
_entity_poly.entity_id
_entity_poly.type
_entity_poly.pdbx_seq_one_letter_code
_entity_poly.pdbx_strand_id
1 'polypeptide(L)'
;DLARDQALCEEAGAALIFHPAVDEMYAKDACTMVDMTGELTTELCGKTRPIHFKGVCTVVTKLFHIVAPDRAYFGEKDAQQLAIIRKMVKDLNFDIEIVGCPIVREEDGLAKSSRNTYLNDKERQAALCLSRAVKTGKEVIYTGADAKEVLNPMKAIIEAEPLARIDYVMMVDALTMQPIEKADRDVLVAMAVYIGKTRLIDNFSYGV
;
A
#
# COMPACT_ATOMS: atom_id res chain seq x y z
N ASP A 1 16.50 -6.86 8.52
CA ASP A 1 17.94 -7.17 8.74
C ASP A 1 18.75 -6.02 8.17
N LEU A 2 19.24 -5.13 9.06
CA LEU A 2 19.93 -3.90 8.67
C LEU A 2 21.17 -4.18 7.78
N ALA A 3 21.97 -5.21 8.11
CA ALA A 3 23.17 -5.50 7.33
C ALA A 3 22.84 -5.94 5.89
N ARG A 4 21.80 -6.74 5.73
CA ARG A 4 21.30 -7.15 4.41
C ARG A 4 20.73 -5.95 3.64
N ASP A 5 19.92 -5.12 4.30
CA ASP A 5 19.30 -3.95 3.68
C ASP A 5 20.37 -2.93 3.25
N GLN A 6 21.41 -2.76 4.07
CA GLN A 6 22.58 -1.93 3.73
C GLN A 6 23.31 -2.46 2.49
N ALA A 7 23.62 -3.75 2.44
CA ALA A 7 24.29 -4.34 1.28
C ALA A 7 23.48 -4.15 -0.02
N LEU A 8 22.15 -4.33 0.03
CA LEU A 8 21.25 -4.10 -1.12
C LEU A 8 21.23 -2.62 -1.55
N CYS A 9 21.24 -1.70 -0.61
CA CYS A 9 21.31 -0.26 -0.90
C CYS A 9 22.64 0.12 -1.55
N GLU A 10 23.76 -0.42 -1.04
CA GLU A 10 25.10 -0.21 -1.61
C GLU A 10 25.18 -0.76 -3.05
N GLU A 11 24.69 -1.99 -3.28
CA GLU A 11 24.61 -2.60 -4.62
C GLU A 11 23.77 -1.77 -5.59
N ALA A 12 22.67 -1.18 -5.10
CA ALA A 12 21.80 -0.29 -5.87
C ALA A 12 22.40 1.11 -6.08
N GLY A 13 23.57 1.42 -5.54
CA GLY A 13 24.28 2.69 -5.70
C GLY A 13 23.79 3.80 -4.76
N ALA A 14 23.14 3.47 -3.64
CA ALA A 14 22.79 4.47 -2.64
C ALA A 14 24.03 5.12 -2.03
N ALA A 15 24.08 6.45 -2.06
CA ALA A 15 25.22 7.22 -1.54
C ALA A 15 25.18 7.37 -0.01
N LEU A 16 24.00 7.24 0.61
CA LEU A 16 23.80 7.42 2.04
C LEU A 16 22.62 6.60 2.52
N ILE A 17 22.71 6.05 3.74
CA ILE A 17 21.61 5.40 4.45
C ILE A 17 21.35 6.20 5.73
N PHE A 18 20.18 6.82 5.82
CA PHE A 18 19.73 7.52 7.02
C PHE A 18 18.91 6.58 7.88
N HIS A 19 19.48 6.11 8.99
CA HIS A 19 18.88 5.13 9.89
C HIS A 19 19.01 5.57 11.37
N PRO A 20 18.24 6.57 11.79
CA PRO A 20 18.23 7.03 13.18
C PRO A 20 17.57 6.00 14.11
N ALA A 21 17.96 5.98 15.38
CA ALA A 21 17.24 5.26 16.41
C ALA A 21 15.88 5.91 16.70
N VAL A 22 14.95 5.15 17.29
CA VAL A 22 13.58 5.64 17.55
C VAL A 22 13.58 6.83 18.50
N ASP A 23 14.43 6.85 19.50
CA ASP A 23 14.57 7.94 20.47
C ASP A 23 15.29 9.18 19.90
N GLU A 24 16.05 9.03 18.83
CA GLU A 24 16.58 10.15 18.05
C GLU A 24 15.48 10.77 17.14
N MET A 25 14.57 9.94 16.61
CA MET A 25 13.44 10.44 15.82
C MET A 25 12.34 11.04 16.68
N TYR A 26 12.10 10.50 17.86
CA TYR A 26 11.02 10.92 18.76
C TYR A 26 11.57 11.17 20.16
N ALA A 27 11.78 12.43 20.50
CA ALA A 27 12.15 12.82 21.87
C ALA A 27 11.06 12.37 22.86
N LYS A 28 11.42 12.15 24.11
CA LYS A 28 10.50 11.67 25.17
C LYS A 28 9.32 12.64 25.43
N ASP A 29 9.52 13.91 25.15
CA ASP A 29 8.54 14.99 25.29
C ASP A 29 7.87 15.38 23.96
N ALA A 30 8.06 14.60 22.90
CA ALA A 30 7.45 14.84 21.59
C ALA A 30 5.92 14.80 21.69
N CYS A 31 5.26 15.90 21.35
CA CYS A 31 3.81 16.06 21.43
C CYS A 31 3.16 16.57 20.13
N THR A 32 3.97 16.85 19.11
CA THR A 32 3.47 17.32 17.79
C THR A 32 3.34 16.14 16.82
N MET A 33 2.19 16.07 16.16
CA MET A 33 1.87 15.03 15.19
C MET A 33 1.27 15.67 13.94
N VAL A 34 1.45 15.02 12.79
CA VAL A 34 0.77 15.35 11.54
C VAL A 34 -0.32 14.32 11.31
N ASP A 35 -1.55 14.76 11.12
CA ASP A 35 -2.70 13.89 10.92
C ASP A 35 -3.43 14.23 9.62
N MET A 36 -3.94 13.20 8.95
CA MET A 36 -4.77 13.33 7.77
C MET A 36 -6.23 13.19 8.19
N THR A 37 -6.96 14.31 8.17
CA THR A 37 -8.40 14.34 8.42
C THR A 37 -9.17 14.26 7.10
N GLY A 38 -10.23 13.45 7.05
CA GLY A 38 -11.07 13.34 5.86
C GLY A 38 -11.10 11.95 5.22
N GLU A 39 -11.66 11.88 4.03
CA GLU A 39 -12.11 10.62 3.40
C GLU A 39 -11.00 9.63 3.07
N LEU A 40 -9.77 10.12 2.77
CA LEU A 40 -8.64 9.27 2.38
C LEU A 40 -8.26 8.21 3.43
N THR A 41 -8.67 8.39 4.68
CA THR A 41 -8.30 7.51 5.80
C THR A 41 -9.47 6.73 6.39
N THR A 42 -10.69 6.91 5.85
CA THR A 42 -11.91 6.31 6.43
C THR A 42 -12.20 4.90 5.96
N GLU A 43 -11.63 4.48 4.82
CA GLU A 43 -11.82 3.16 4.22
C GLU A 43 -10.49 2.40 4.06
N LEU A 44 -10.54 1.19 3.55
CA LEU A 44 -9.38 0.32 3.30
C LEU A 44 -8.52 0.11 4.57
N CYS A 45 -7.19 0.33 4.45
CA CYS A 45 -6.28 0.22 5.59
C CYS A 45 -6.54 1.27 6.68
N GLY A 46 -7.06 2.45 6.33
CA GLY A 46 -7.41 3.48 7.30
C GLY A 46 -8.52 3.03 8.26
N LYS A 47 -9.53 2.36 7.74
CA LYS A 47 -10.64 1.80 8.53
C LYS A 47 -10.18 0.72 9.51
N THR A 48 -9.31 -0.17 9.06
CA THR A 48 -8.83 -1.30 9.87
C THR A 48 -7.68 -0.93 10.80
N ARG A 49 -7.04 0.24 10.58
CA ARG A 49 -5.88 0.73 11.32
C ARG A 49 -6.00 2.25 11.59
N PRO A 50 -6.92 2.70 12.45
CA PRO A 50 -7.31 4.12 12.58
C PRO A 50 -6.19 5.11 12.89
N ILE A 51 -5.11 4.68 13.61
CA ILE A 51 -3.98 5.55 13.96
C ILE A 51 -2.79 5.43 13.01
N HIS A 52 -2.86 4.51 12.03
CA HIS A 52 -1.73 4.18 11.17
C HIS A 52 -1.25 5.38 10.34
N PHE A 53 -2.16 6.04 9.65
CA PHE A 53 -1.80 7.12 8.75
C PHE A 53 -1.36 8.39 9.47
N LYS A 54 -1.81 8.62 10.69
CA LYS A 54 -1.24 9.65 11.57
C LYS A 54 0.26 9.40 11.83
N GLY A 55 0.62 8.14 12.11
CA GLY A 55 2.02 7.75 12.26
C GLY A 55 2.81 7.94 10.96
N VAL A 56 2.25 7.51 9.81
CA VAL A 56 2.88 7.68 8.49
C VAL A 56 3.10 9.14 8.16
N CYS A 57 2.07 9.99 8.27
CA CYS A 57 2.19 11.42 8.00
C CYS A 57 3.25 12.07 8.89
N THR A 58 3.26 11.73 10.17
CA THR A 58 4.22 12.30 11.14
C THR A 58 5.66 11.92 10.78
N VAL A 59 5.95 10.62 10.59
CA VAL A 59 7.32 10.17 10.31
C VAL A 59 7.82 10.65 8.96
N VAL A 60 6.97 10.60 7.92
CA VAL A 60 7.35 11.06 6.57
C VAL A 60 7.58 12.57 6.55
N THR A 61 6.76 13.37 7.26
CA THR A 61 7.00 14.81 7.42
C THR A 61 8.35 15.08 8.07
N LYS A 62 8.71 14.36 9.15
CA LYS A 62 10.03 14.49 9.79
C LYS A 62 11.17 14.15 8.82
N LEU A 63 11.05 13.05 8.10
CA LEU A 63 12.05 12.64 7.10
C LEU A 63 12.20 13.68 5.98
N PHE A 64 11.12 14.23 5.48
CA PHE A 64 11.16 15.27 4.45
C PHE A 64 11.83 16.56 4.93
N HIS A 65 11.61 16.96 6.18
CA HIS A 65 12.32 18.11 6.77
C HIS A 65 13.80 17.86 7.04
N ILE A 66 14.17 16.63 7.44
CA ILE A 66 15.56 16.29 7.75
C ILE A 66 16.38 16.14 6.46
N VAL A 67 15.84 15.45 5.46
CA VAL A 67 16.56 15.11 4.23
C VAL A 67 16.40 16.19 3.17
N ALA A 68 15.26 16.89 3.14
CA ALA A 68 14.88 17.89 2.13
C ALA A 68 15.14 17.40 0.69
N PRO A 69 14.57 16.25 0.27
CA PRO A 69 14.85 15.68 -1.02
C PRO A 69 14.07 16.39 -2.12
N ASP A 70 14.63 16.44 -3.35
CA ASP A 70 13.89 16.90 -4.55
C ASP A 70 12.79 15.89 -4.94
N ARG A 71 13.05 14.58 -4.71
CA ARG A 71 12.14 13.48 -5.05
C ARG A 71 12.08 12.43 -3.95
N ALA A 72 10.90 11.91 -3.72
CA ALA A 72 10.69 10.78 -2.82
C ALA A 72 9.90 9.66 -3.53
N TYR A 73 10.37 8.42 -3.40
CA TYR A 73 9.86 7.26 -4.12
C TYR A 73 9.06 6.35 -3.19
N PHE A 74 7.82 6.04 -3.57
CA PHE A 74 6.93 5.17 -2.79
C PHE A 74 6.32 4.09 -3.66
N GLY A 75 6.26 2.86 -3.14
CA GLY A 75 5.68 1.73 -3.88
C GLY A 75 4.16 1.83 -4.01
N GLU A 76 3.65 1.63 -5.21
CA GLU A 76 2.21 1.60 -5.52
C GLU A 76 1.48 0.43 -4.86
N LYS A 77 2.21 -0.55 -4.32
CA LYS A 77 1.62 -1.63 -3.52
C LYS A 77 0.87 -1.09 -2.30
N ASP A 78 1.39 -0.06 -1.66
CA ASP A 78 0.76 0.65 -0.56
C ASP A 78 0.02 1.89 -1.09
N ALA A 79 -0.91 1.67 -2.06
CA ALA A 79 -1.55 2.71 -2.85
C ALA A 79 -2.25 3.79 -2.02
N GLN A 80 -2.97 3.42 -0.95
CA GLN A 80 -3.60 4.39 -0.06
C GLN A 80 -2.56 5.25 0.67
N GLN A 81 -1.44 4.67 1.10
CA GLN A 81 -0.33 5.43 1.69
C GLN A 81 0.26 6.43 0.68
N LEU A 82 0.47 6.00 -0.56
CA LEU A 82 0.97 6.88 -1.63
C LEU A 82 0.02 8.06 -1.88
N ALA A 83 -1.30 7.82 -1.95
CA ALA A 83 -2.30 8.87 -2.11
C ALA A 83 -2.29 9.86 -0.94
N ILE A 84 -2.21 9.36 0.29
CA ILE A 84 -2.12 10.18 1.51
C ILE A 84 -0.84 11.03 1.52
N ILE A 85 0.31 10.46 1.15
CA ILE A 85 1.58 11.21 1.10
C ILE A 85 1.53 12.30 0.02
N ARG A 86 0.98 12.01 -1.17
CA ARG A 86 0.78 13.02 -2.22
C ARG A 86 -0.12 14.15 -1.75
N LYS A 87 -1.22 13.82 -1.05
CA LYS A 87 -2.13 14.82 -0.47
C LYS A 87 -1.43 15.66 0.60
N MET A 88 -0.69 15.04 1.51
CA MET A 88 0.07 15.72 2.55
C MET A 88 1.11 16.69 1.96
N VAL A 89 1.88 16.27 0.97
CA VAL A 89 2.86 17.10 0.27
C VAL A 89 2.20 18.33 -0.35
N LYS A 90 1.07 18.14 -1.03
CA LYS A 90 0.29 19.22 -1.61
C LYS A 90 -0.28 20.19 -0.56
N ASP A 91 -0.89 19.67 0.48
CA ASP A 91 -1.59 20.48 1.50
C ASP A 91 -0.63 21.27 2.39
N LEU A 92 0.56 20.70 2.65
CA LEU A 92 1.60 21.33 3.48
C LEU A 92 2.66 22.09 2.65
N ASN A 93 2.45 22.20 1.33
CA ASN A 93 3.34 22.93 0.40
C ASN A 93 4.79 22.47 0.48
N PHE A 94 5.04 21.15 0.58
CA PHE A 94 6.38 20.62 0.44
C PHE A 94 6.86 20.75 -1.02
N ASP A 95 8.08 21.24 -1.22
CA ASP A 95 8.72 21.31 -2.52
C ASP A 95 9.40 19.96 -2.84
N ILE A 96 8.62 18.92 -2.99
CA ILE A 96 9.09 17.53 -3.20
C ILE A 96 8.18 16.85 -4.23
N GLU A 97 8.80 16.25 -5.26
CA GLU A 97 8.09 15.39 -6.21
C GLU A 97 7.88 13.98 -5.62
N ILE A 98 6.63 13.52 -5.54
CA ILE A 98 6.32 12.16 -5.08
C ILE A 98 6.15 11.22 -6.27
N VAL A 99 7.09 10.31 -6.43
CA VAL A 99 7.13 9.33 -7.51
C VAL A 99 6.56 7.98 -7.04
N GLY A 100 5.52 7.51 -7.71
CA GLY A 100 5.00 6.15 -7.51
C GLY A 100 5.86 5.12 -8.23
N CYS A 101 6.28 4.06 -7.54
CA CYS A 101 7.02 2.95 -8.12
C CYS A 101 6.08 1.76 -8.33
N PRO A 102 6.06 1.16 -9.54
CA PRO A 102 5.22 0.00 -9.83
C PRO A 102 5.43 -1.15 -8.83
N ILE A 103 4.38 -1.96 -8.63
CA ILE A 103 4.44 -3.11 -7.74
C ILE A 103 5.47 -4.13 -8.26
N VAL A 104 6.53 -4.33 -7.50
CA VAL A 104 7.50 -5.40 -7.76
C VAL A 104 6.91 -6.73 -7.29
N ARG A 105 7.00 -7.76 -8.15
CA ARG A 105 6.47 -9.09 -7.87
C ARG A 105 7.58 -10.13 -7.86
N GLU A 106 7.35 -11.22 -7.11
CA GLU A 106 8.13 -12.45 -7.22
C GLU A 106 7.85 -13.10 -8.59
N GLU A 107 8.66 -14.08 -9.00
CA GLU A 107 8.51 -14.79 -10.28
C GLU A 107 7.13 -15.45 -10.46
N ASP A 108 6.52 -15.90 -9.36
CA ASP A 108 5.18 -16.50 -9.32
C ASP A 108 4.03 -15.49 -9.23
N GLY A 109 4.35 -14.18 -9.26
CA GLY A 109 3.40 -13.09 -9.29
C GLY A 109 3.02 -12.50 -7.93
N LEU A 110 3.42 -13.10 -6.79
CA LEU A 110 3.15 -12.52 -5.48
C LEU A 110 3.84 -11.17 -5.33
N ALA A 111 3.09 -10.14 -4.87
CA ALA A 111 3.67 -8.83 -4.60
C ALA A 111 4.75 -8.95 -3.52
N LYS A 112 5.95 -8.38 -3.77
CA LYS A 112 7.06 -8.39 -2.82
C LYS A 112 6.70 -7.66 -1.54
N SER A 113 6.97 -8.32 -0.41
CA SER A 113 6.74 -7.77 0.93
C SER A 113 7.66 -8.43 1.94
N SER A 114 8.16 -7.66 2.92
CA SER A 114 8.86 -8.24 4.07
C SER A 114 7.98 -9.24 4.86
N ARG A 115 6.66 -9.08 4.79
CA ARG A 115 5.71 -10.01 5.42
C ARG A 115 5.68 -11.38 4.76
N ASN A 116 6.14 -11.53 3.52
CA ASN A 116 6.23 -12.83 2.86
C ASN A 116 7.16 -13.80 3.60
N THR A 117 8.14 -13.26 4.35
CA THR A 117 9.07 -14.07 5.17
C THR A 117 8.41 -14.72 6.39
N TYR A 118 7.18 -14.31 6.76
CA TYR A 118 6.43 -14.90 7.88
C TYR A 118 5.58 -16.10 7.45
N LEU A 119 5.46 -16.36 6.14
CA LEU A 119 4.67 -17.44 5.59
C LEU A 119 5.48 -18.73 5.60
N ASN A 120 4.89 -19.83 6.06
CA ASN A 120 5.41 -21.16 5.81
C ASN A 120 5.11 -21.58 4.35
N ASP A 121 5.65 -22.72 3.89
CA ASP A 121 5.54 -23.16 2.49
C ASP A 121 4.09 -23.28 2.02
N LYS A 122 3.19 -23.79 2.86
CA LYS A 122 1.75 -23.92 2.52
C LYS A 122 1.09 -22.55 2.43
N GLU A 123 1.35 -21.69 3.39
CA GLU A 123 0.83 -20.31 3.39
C GLU A 123 1.42 -19.52 2.21
N ARG A 124 2.67 -19.76 1.85
CA ARG A 124 3.32 -19.10 0.70
C ARG A 124 2.63 -19.47 -0.61
N GLN A 125 2.26 -20.74 -0.79
CA GLN A 125 1.47 -21.18 -1.96
C GLN A 125 0.05 -20.63 -1.93
N ALA A 126 -0.61 -20.65 -0.77
CA ALA A 126 -1.93 -20.07 -0.58
C ALA A 126 -1.97 -18.58 -0.93
N ALA A 127 -0.92 -17.82 -0.59
CA ALA A 127 -0.82 -16.39 -0.86
C ALA A 127 -0.91 -16.03 -2.35
N LEU A 128 -0.65 -16.97 -3.26
CA LEU A 128 -0.81 -16.76 -4.70
C LEU A 128 -2.27 -16.51 -5.13
N CYS A 129 -3.25 -16.77 -4.25
CA CYS A 129 -4.63 -16.40 -4.53
C CYS A 129 -4.78 -14.89 -4.74
N LEU A 130 -3.96 -14.03 -4.07
CA LEU A 130 -4.00 -12.58 -4.26
C LEU A 130 -3.59 -12.20 -5.68
N SER A 131 -2.47 -12.70 -6.17
CA SER A 131 -2.00 -12.38 -7.53
C SER A 131 -2.94 -12.90 -8.61
N ARG A 132 -3.54 -14.10 -8.40
CA ARG A 132 -4.58 -14.65 -9.30
C ARG A 132 -5.83 -13.76 -9.30
N ALA A 133 -6.28 -13.31 -8.12
CA ALA A 133 -7.43 -12.39 -8.02
C ALA A 133 -7.15 -11.05 -8.72
N VAL A 134 -5.96 -10.45 -8.55
CA VAL A 134 -5.55 -9.25 -9.29
C VAL A 134 -5.58 -9.47 -10.80
N LYS A 135 -5.04 -10.59 -11.27
CA LYS A 135 -5.05 -10.92 -12.69
C LYS A 135 -6.48 -10.99 -13.24
N THR A 136 -7.36 -11.72 -12.56
CA THR A 136 -8.77 -11.82 -12.95
C THR A 136 -9.47 -10.46 -12.92
N GLY A 137 -9.25 -9.66 -11.88
CA GLY A 137 -9.82 -8.30 -11.81
C GLY A 137 -9.41 -7.43 -12.99
N LYS A 138 -8.14 -7.48 -13.40
CA LYS A 138 -7.63 -6.77 -14.58
C LYS A 138 -8.21 -7.26 -15.91
N GLU A 139 -8.56 -8.55 -16.00
CA GLU A 139 -9.14 -9.14 -17.22
C GLU A 139 -10.63 -8.78 -17.40
N VAL A 140 -11.35 -8.53 -16.31
CA VAL A 140 -12.80 -8.28 -16.37
C VAL A 140 -13.17 -6.80 -16.25
N ILE A 141 -12.28 -5.92 -15.80
CA ILE A 141 -12.59 -4.49 -15.68
C ILE A 141 -12.60 -3.79 -17.04
N TYR A 142 -13.58 -2.92 -17.21
CA TYR A 142 -13.71 -2.04 -18.39
C TYR A 142 -14.39 -0.72 -17.96
N THR A 143 -14.32 0.32 -18.80
CA THR A 143 -14.95 1.60 -18.52
C THR A 143 -16.47 1.44 -18.36
N GLY A 144 -16.98 1.77 -17.17
CA GLY A 144 -18.40 1.63 -16.82
C GLY A 144 -18.76 0.27 -16.18
N ALA A 145 -17.79 -0.65 -15.98
CA ALA A 145 -18.04 -1.94 -15.31
C ALA A 145 -18.62 -1.71 -13.90
N ASP A 146 -19.60 -2.52 -13.52
CA ASP A 146 -20.10 -2.54 -12.15
C ASP A 146 -19.05 -3.12 -11.19
N ALA A 147 -18.90 -2.53 -10.01
CA ALA A 147 -17.97 -3.01 -8.99
C ALA A 147 -18.16 -4.51 -8.67
N LYS A 148 -19.41 -4.98 -8.65
CA LYS A 148 -19.73 -6.39 -8.41
C LYS A 148 -19.19 -7.32 -9.48
N GLU A 149 -19.21 -6.89 -10.76
CA GLU A 149 -18.69 -7.68 -11.88
C GLU A 149 -17.18 -7.90 -11.75
N VAL A 150 -16.46 -6.89 -11.23
CA VAL A 150 -15.01 -6.97 -10.98
C VAL A 150 -14.69 -7.72 -9.69
N LEU A 151 -15.37 -7.38 -8.60
CA LEU A 151 -15.02 -7.85 -7.26
C LEU A 151 -15.47 -9.29 -6.97
N ASN A 152 -16.62 -9.74 -7.52
CA ASN A 152 -17.12 -11.08 -7.23
C ASN A 152 -16.19 -12.21 -7.73
N PRO A 153 -15.67 -12.18 -8.96
CA PRO A 153 -14.70 -13.18 -9.42
C PRO A 153 -13.40 -13.16 -8.59
N MET A 154 -12.94 -11.95 -8.20
CA MET A 154 -11.76 -11.82 -7.34
C MET A 154 -11.97 -12.46 -5.97
N LYS A 155 -13.13 -12.17 -5.33
CA LYS A 155 -13.51 -12.77 -4.04
C LYS A 155 -13.61 -14.27 -4.11
N ALA A 156 -14.27 -14.82 -5.16
CA ALA A 156 -14.42 -16.26 -5.35
C ALA A 156 -13.06 -16.98 -5.41
N ILE A 157 -12.04 -16.40 -6.08
CA ILE A 157 -10.70 -16.96 -6.12
C ILE A 157 -10.05 -17.00 -4.73
N ILE A 158 -10.23 -15.94 -3.93
CA ILE A 158 -9.65 -15.86 -2.59
C ILE A 158 -10.38 -16.81 -1.64
N GLU A 159 -11.71 -16.85 -1.68
CA GLU A 159 -12.57 -17.71 -0.84
C GLU A 159 -12.41 -19.21 -1.13
N ALA A 160 -11.95 -19.57 -2.35
CA ALA A 160 -11.61 -20.94 -2.69
C ALA A 160 -10.31 -21.42 -2.01
N GLU A 161 -9.50 -20.51 -1.43
CA GLU A 161 -8.28 -20.86 -0.70
C GLU A 161 -8.57 -21.03 0.80
N PRO A 162 -8.47 -22.25 1.36
CA PRO A 162 -8.86 -22.51 2.75
C PRO A 162 -8.06 -21.74 3.80
N LEU A 163 -6.82 -21.32 3.48
CA LEU A 163 -5.96 -20.54 4.39
C LEU A 163 -6.18 -19.05 4.26
N ALA A 164 -7.01 -18.60 3.31
CA ALA A 164 -7.27 -17.20 3.07
C ALA A 164 -8.53 -16.73 3.81
N ARG A 165 -8.45 -15.52 4.37
CA ARG A 165 -9.59 -14.81 4.95
C ARG A 165 -9.55 -13.35 4.51
N ILE A 166 -10.58 -12.95 3.78
CA ILE A 166 -10.70 -11.58 3.27
C ILE A 166 -10.86 -10.62 4.45
N ASP A 167 -10.06 -9.56 4.48
CA ASP A 167 -10.28 -8.38 5.30
C ASP A 167 -11.12 -7.38 4.50
N TYR A 168 -10.68 -7.02 3.28
CA TYR A 168 -11.48 -6.32 2.29
C TYR A 168 -11.05 -6.66 0.85
N VAL A 169 -11.98 -6.57 -0.10
CA VAL A 169 -11.77 -6.48 -1.55
C VAL A 169 -12.73 -5.41 -2.04
N MET A 170 -12.21 -4.26 -2.49
CA MET A 170 -12.98 -3.07 -2.78
C MET A 170 -12.51 -2.40 -4.06
N MET A 171 -13.44 -1.77 -4.78
CA MET A 171 -13.19 -0.82 -5.84
C MET A 171 -13.49 0.58 -5.31
N VAL A 172 -12.51 1.46 -5.40
CA VAL A 172 -12.59 2.81 -4.85
C VAL A 172 -12.17 3.83 -5.89
N ASP A 173 -12.66 5.04 -5.77
CA ASP A 173 -12.17 6.21 -6.49
C ASP A 173 -10.69 6.43 -6.14
N ALA A 174 -9.83 6.57 -7.15
CA ALA A 174 -8.37 6.67 -6.95
C ALA A 174 -7.92 7.95 -6.23
N LEU A 175 -8.75 9.00 -6.23
CA LEU A 175 -8.45 10.28 -5.57
C LEU A 175 -8.97 10.35 -4.14
N THR A 176 -10.17 9.84 -3.89
CA THR A 176 -10.84 9.96 -2.58
C THR A 176 -10.72 8.72 -1.72
N MET A 177 -10.32 7.58 -2.30
CA MET A 177 -10.31 6.26 -1.66
C MET A 177 -11.70 5.81 -1.16
N GLN A 178 -12.77 6.44 -1.63
CA GLN A 178 -14.14 6.08 -1.27
C GLN A 178 -14.69 5.00 -2.20
N PRO A 179 -15.49 4.06 -1.69
CA PRO A 179 -16.12 3.02 -2.50
C PRO A 179 -16.97 3.61 -3.63
N ILE A 180 -16.86 3.01 -4.79
CA ILE A 180 -17.66 3.36 -5.96
C ILE A 180 -18.35 2.13 -6.54
N GLU A 181 -19.48 2.34 -7.20
CA GLU A 181 -20.29 1.27 -7.80
C GLU A 181 -19.91 0.98 -9.25
N LYS A 182 -19.31 1.94 -9.96
CA LYS A 182 -18.94 1.83 -11.38
C LYS A 182 -17.53 2.35 -11.64
N ALA A 183 -16.85 1.72 -12.59
CA ALA A 183 -15.55 2.16 -13.08
C ALA A 183 -15.71 3.26 -14.17
N ASP A 184 -16.31 4.40 -13.80
CA ASP A 184 -16.58 5.55 -14.69
C ASP A 184 -15.54 6.68 -14.54
N ARG A 185 -14.50 6.45 -13.77
CA ARG A 185 -13.37 7.34 -13.47
C ARG A 185 -12.14 6.52 -13.11
N ASP A 186 -11.01 7.17 -12.85
CA ASP A 186 -9.81 6.47 -12.35
C ASP A 186 -10.11 5.74 -11.04
N VAL A 187 -9.91 4.43 -11.04
CA VAL A 187 -10.22 3.57 -9.91
C VAL A 187 -8.99 2.84 -9.39
N LEU A 188 -9.02 2.56 -8.10
CA LEU A 188 -8.14 1.60 -7.45
C LEU A 188 -8.97 0.39 -7.02
N VAL A 189 -8.59 -0.80 -7.48
CA VAL A 189 -9.12 -2.06 -6.95
C VAL A 189 -8.11 -2.61 -5.96
N ALA A 190 -8.46 -2.61 -4.68
CA ALA A 190 -7.56 -2.94 -3.59
C ALA A 190 -8.09 -4.07 -2.73
N MET A 191 -7.17 -4.90 -2.23
CA MET A 191 -7.51 -5.98 -1.32
C MET A 191 -6.55 -6.07 -0.16
N ALA A 192 -7.06 -6.60 0.96
CA ALA A 192 -6.28 -7.11 2.07
C ALA A 192 -6.83 -8.47 2.46
N VAL A 193 -5.93 -9.44 2.61
CA VAL A 193 -6.26 -10.83 2.86
C VAL A 193 -5.32 -11.37 3.93
N TYR A 194 -5.86 -12.03 4.92
CA TYR A 194 -5.08 -12.80 5.87
C TYR A 194 -4.81 -14.18 5.27
N ILE A 195 -3.54 -14.57 5.21
CA ILE A 195 -3.11 -15.94 4.95
C ILE A 195 -2.59 -16.48 6.29
N GLY A 196 -3.34 -17.40 6.89
CA GLY A 196 -3.12 -17.75 8.29
C GLY A 196 -3.21 -16.49 9.18
N LYS A 197 -2.10 -16.12 9.82
CA LYS A 197 -2.00 -14.90 10.65
C LYS A 197 -1.43 -13.69 9.92
N THR A 198 -0.86 -13.88 8.75
CA THR A 198 -0.15 -12.83 7.99
C THR A 198 -1.12 -12.05 7.10
N ARG A 199 -1.25 -10.76 7.35
CA ARG A 199 -2.05 -9.85 6.51
C ARG A 199 -1.23 -9.36 5.33
N LEU A 200 -1.65 -9.74 4.13
CA LEU A 200 -1.08 -9.33 2.86
C LEU A 200 -2.01 -8.35 2.14
N ILE A 201 -1.44 -7.47 1.33
CA ILE A 201 -2.19 -6.55 0.48
C ILE A 201 -1.72 -6.64 -0.96
N ASP A 202 -2.64 -6.41 -1.88
CA ASP A 202 -2.36 -6.24 -3.30
C ASP A 202 -3.39 -5.31 -3.92
N ASN A 203 -3.10 -4.78 -5.09
CA ASN A 203 -4.00 -3.87 -5.80
C ASN A 203 -3.66 -3.75 -7.28
N PHE A 204 -4.53 -3.08 -8.01
CA PHE A 204 -4.23 -2.53 -9.33
C PHE A 204 -5.08 -1.27 -9.57
N SER A 205 -4.58 -0.39 -10.42
CA SER A 205 -5.30 0.80 -10.89
C SER A 205 -5.86 0.56 -12.28
N TYR A 206 -6.98 1.20 -12.59
CA TYR A 206 -7.58 1.27 -13.91
C TYR A 206 -7.92 2.73 -14.20
N GLY A 207 -7.36 3.27 -15.28
CA GLY A 207 -7.65 4.62 -15.77
C GLY A 207 -8.74 4.60 -16.83
N VAL A 208 -9.63 5.59 -16.83
CA VAL A 208 -10.74 5.78 -17.78
C VAL A 208 -10.39 6.86 -18.79
#